data_28174e6f289ec9337ca845aa5b75079d
#
_entry.id   28174e6f289ec9337ca845aa5b75079d
#
_cell.length_a   1.000
_cell.length_b   1.000
_cell.length_c   1.000
_cell.angle_alpha   90.00
_cell.angle_beta   90.00
_cell.angle_gamma   90.00
#
_symmetry.space_group_name_H-M   'P 1'
#
loop_
_entity.id
_entity.type
_entity.pdbx_description
1 polymer ?
#
loop_
_entity_poly.entity_id
_entity_poly.type
_entity_poly.pdbx_seq_one_letter_code
_entity_poly.pdbx_strand_id
1 'polypeptide(L)'
;NSPMLMNTYNEDATQLGAGVSQSARTKTGWSIPVNQKIDNYYNRNQYAEMNQSTNQKIMLFAIERSDSYGERDLYVSFLKPDGSWTEPKNMGADVNTFTDEGAPFLGADDRTLYFSSAGWPGYGNQDIFITKRLEDTWTKWSMPMNMGPTINSPEWDSYYTIGASGDFAIVASSKPGTGSDLYKVYLPASAKPDAVSIVYGKVLNAKSKQPIEADAAR
;
A
#
# COMPACT_ATOMS: atom_id res chain seq x y z
N ASN A 1 -8.33 -4.72 13.46
CA ASN A 1 -7.90 -4.76 12.05
C ASN A 1 -8.00 -6.19 11.53
N SER A 2 -8.53 -6.35 10.34
CA SER A 2 -8.60 -7.62 9.62
C SER A 2 -7.47 -7.64 8.59
N PRO A 3 -6.49 -8.57 8.70
CA PRO A 3 -5.40 -8.63 7.74
C PRO A 3 -5.89 -8.99 6.34
N MET A 4 -5.28 -8.38 5.35
CA MET A 4 -5.42 -8.77 3.94
C MET A 4 -4.30 -9.73 3.57
N LEU A 5 -4.58 -10.64 2.66
CA LEU A 5 -3.66 -11.69 2.21
C LEU A 5 -3.61 -11.70 0.69
N MET A 6 -2.41 -11.85 0.11
CA MET A 6 -2.17 -11.87 -1.35
C MET A 6 -2.43 -13.23 -2.00
N ASN A 7 -3.45 -13.94 -1.55
CA ASN A 7 -3.92 -15.19 -2.16
C ASN A 7 -5.42 -15.31 -1.98
N THR A 8 -6.03 -16.14 -2.80
CA THR A 8 -7.41 -16.61 -2.61
C THR A 8 -7.40 -18.00 -1.98
N TYR A 9 -8.49 -18.34 -1.27
CA TYR A 9 -8.60 -19.56 -0.50
C TYR A 9 -9.95 -20.25 -0.74
N ASN A 10 -9.96 -21.57 -0.64
CA ASN A 10 -11.16 -22.39 -0.57
C ASN A 10 -11.80 -22.33 0.83
N GLU A 11 -13.01 -22.87 0.97
CA GLU A 11 -13.73 -22.94 2.26
C GLU A 11 -13.02 -23.77 3.32
N ASP A 12 -12.13 -24.69 2.92
CA ASP A 12 -11.27 -25.49 3.81
C ASP A 12 -9.94 -24.82 4.16
N ALA A 13 -9.76 -23.55 3.80
CA ALA A 13 -8.56 -22.75 3.95
C ALA A 13 -7.36 -23.23 3.11
N THR A 14 -7.53 -24.10 2.14
CA THR A 14 -6.47 -24.39 1.16
C THR A 14 -6.31 -23.24 0.17
N GLN A 15 -5.08 -22.95 -0.21
CA GLN A 15 -4.79 -21.88 -1.17
C GLN A 15 -5.35 -22.24 -2.56
N LEU A 16 -6.12 -21.32 -3.14
CA LEU A 16 -6.75 -21.50 -4.45
C LEU A 16 -5.91 -20.92 -5.58
N GLY A 17 -5.32 -19.73 -5.37
CA GLY A 17 -4.53 -19.06 -6.39
C GLY A 17 -4.28 -17.58 -6.14
N ALA A 18 -3.87 -16.87 -7.19
CA ALA A 18 -3.62 -15.43 -7.13
C ALA A 18 -4.91 -14.64 -6.87
N GLY A 19 -4.80 -13.58 -6.10
CA GLY A 19 -5.89 -12.70 -5.74
C GLY A 19 -5.71 -12.12 -4.34
N VAL A 20 -6.77 -11.62 -3.76
CA VAL A 20 -6.76 -11.02 -2.43
C VAL A 20 -7.87 -11.62 -1.59
N SER A 21 -7.57 -11.88 -0.33
CA SER A 21 -8.55 -12.30 0.66
C SER A 21 -8.35 -11.55 1.97
N GLN A 22 -9.36 -11.58 2.83
CA GLN A 22 -9.34 -10.92 4.13
C GLN A 22 -9.76 -11.90 5.21
N SER A 23 -9.00 -11.94 6.31
CA SER A 23 -9.33 -12.71 7.50
C SER A 23 -9.79 -11.79 8.62
N ALA A 24 -10.78 -12.21 9.38
CA ALA A 24 -11.29 -11.49 10.54
C ALA A 24 -10.82 -12.10 11.86
N ARG A 25 -10.60 -11.24 12.87
CA ARG A 25 -10.28 -11.72 14.22
C ARG A 25 -11.51 -12.41 14.82
N THR A 26 -11.30 -13.60 15.37
CA THR A 26 -12.30 -14.36 16.10
C THR A 26 -11.92 -14.47 17.58
N LYS A 27 -12.76 -15.09 18.41
CA LYS A 27 -12.43 -15.32 19.83
C LYS A 27 -11.25 -16.27 20.02
N THR A 28 -11.03 -17.19 19.09
CA THR A 28 -10.03 -18.25 19.19
C THR A 28 -8.87 -18.12 18.19
N GLY A 29 -8.85 -17.06 17.36
CA GLY A 29 -7.80 -16.88 16.35
C GLY A 29 -8.25 -16.02 15.18
N TRP A 30 -8.14 -16.54 13.96
CA TRP A 30 -8.52 -15.89 12.72
C TRP A 30 -9.55 -16.72 11.96
N SER A 31 -10.45 -16.06 11.25
CA SER A 31 -11.39 -16.73 10.36
C SER A 31 -10.68 -17.32 9.14
N ILE A 32 -11.31 -18.27 8.47
CA ILE A 32 -10.97 -18.62 7.10
C ILE A 32 -11.02 -17.33 6.27
N PRO A 33 -10.01 -17.07 5.42
CA PRO A 33 -9.96 -15.86 4.60
C PRO A 33 -11.15 -15.81 3.61
N VAL A 34 -11.75 -14.65 3.49
CA VAL A 34 -12.83 -14.38 2.52
C VAL A 34 -12.23 -13.69 1.31
N ASN A 35 -12.40 -14.30 0.14
CA ASN A 35 -11.86 -13.77 -1.11
C ASN A 35 -12.52 -12.42 -1.46
N GLN A 36 -11.68 -11.45 -1.81
CA GLN A 36 -12.13 -10.12 -2.22
C GLN A 36 -12.44 -10.11 -3.71
N LYS A 37 -13.59 -9.57 -4.07
CA LYS A 37 -13.93 -9.37 -5.47
C LYS A 37 -13.28 -8.09 -5.98
N ILE A 38 -12.33 -8.22 -6.90
CA ILE A 38 -11.66 -7.11 -7.56
C ILE A 38 -11.95 -7.23 -9.06
N ASP A 39 -12.46 -6.17 -9.66
CA ASP A 39 -12.80 -6.18 -11.08
C ASP A 39 -11.55 -6.41 -11.92
N ASN A 40 -11.62 -7.32 -12.87
CA ASN A 40 -10.56 -7.62 -13.84
C ASN A 40 -9.16 -7.78 -13.22
N TYR A 41 -9.06 -8.38 -12.02
CA TYR A 41 -7.78 -8.61 -11.36
C TYR A 41 -7.03 -9.75 -12.06
N TYR A 42 -5.79 -9.48 -12.42
CA TYR A 42 -4.79 -10.49 -12.80
C TYR A 42 -3.38 -9.95 -12.53
N ASN A 43 -2.45 -10.87 -12.39
CA ASN A 43 -1.02 -10.60 -12.28
C ASN A 43 -0.26 -11.61 -13.14
N ARG A 44 0.66 -11.15 -13.97
CA ARG A 44 1.52 -11.98 -14.81
C ARG A 44 2.82 -12.37 -14.13
N ASN A 45 3.22 -11.63 -13.10
CA ASN A 45 4.42 -11.91 -12.33
C ASN A 45 4.16 -13.03 -11.30
N GLN A 46 5.19 -13.76 -10.95
CA GLN A 46 5.12 -14.78 -9.89
C GLN A 46 4.99 -14.15 -8.49
N TYR A 47 5.37 -12.89 -8.34
CA TYR A 47 5.28 -12.13 -7.09
C TYR A 47 4.18 -11.08 -7.19
N ALA A 48 3.57 -10.80 -6.08
CA ALA A 48 2.60 -9.71 -5.93
C ALA A 48 2.67 -9.19 -4.50
N GLU A 49 2.53 -7.88 -4.34
CA GLU A 49 2.50 -7.22 -3.05
C GLU A 49 1.32 -6.26 -2.98
N MET A 50 0.88 -5.94 -1.78
CA MET A 50 -0.21 -5.02 -1.57
C MET A 50 -0.09 -4.24 -0.28
N ASN A 51 -0.75 -3.10 -0.25
CA ASN A 51 -1.00 -2.30 0.95
C ASN A 51 -2.45 -1.80 0.93
N GLN A 52 -3.12 -1.87 2.06
CA GLN A 52 -4.44 -1.26 2.24
C GLN A 52 -4.29 0.02 3.05
N SER A 53 -4.93 1.10 2.59
CA SER A 53 -4.94 2.38 3.30
C SER A 53 -5.56 2.27 4.70
N THR A 54 -5.20 3.20 5.58
CA THR A 54 -5.70 3.25 6.96
C THR A 54 -7.23 3.35 7.03
N ASN A 55 -7.85 4.04 6.07
CA ASN A 55 -9.31 4.16 5.96
C ASN A 55 -9.98 2.95 5.30
N GLN A 56 -9.21 1.96 4.85
CA GLN A 56 -9.64 0.72 4.20
C GLN A 56 -10.39 0.92 2.87
N LYS A 57 -10.34 2.10 2.26
CA LYS A 57 -11.02 2.41 0.99
C LYS A 57 -10.13 2.35 -0.24
N ILE A 58 -8.81 2.27 -0.04
CA ILE A 58 -7.80 2.26 -1.10
C ILE A 58 -6.92 1.02 -0.93
N MET A 59 -6.65 0.35 -2.03
CA MET A 59 -5.72 -0.77 -2.09
C MET A 59 -4.66 -0.49 -3.14
N LEU A 60 -3.41 -0.54 -2.75
CA LEU A 60 -2.26 -0.45 -3.63
C LEU A 60 -1.74 -1.84 -3.92
N PHE A 61 -1.26 -2.04 -5.14
CA PHE A 61 -0.65 -3.29 -5.58
C PHE A 61 0.71 -3.01 -6.23
N ALA A 62 1.63 -3.97 -6.07
CA ALA A 62 2.77 -4.14 -6.96
C ALA A 62 2.54 -5.44 -7.75
N ILE A 63 2.15 -5.31 -9.00
CA ILE A 63 1.76 -6.40 -9.90
C ILE A 63 2.20 -6.10 -11.34
N GLU A 64 2.28 -7.14 -12.17
CA GLU A 64 2.54 -7.02 -13.59
C GLU A 64 1.26 -7.24 -14.39
N ARG A 65 0.91 -6.29 -15.24
CA ARG A 65 -0.25 -6.33 -16.13
C ARG A 65 0.15 -5.99 -17.57
N SER A 66 -0.82 -6.01 -18.49
CA SER A 66 -0.57 -5.67 -19.90
C SER A 66 -0.19 -4.21 -20.14
N ASP A 67 -0.52 -3.34 -19.21
CA ASP A 67 -0.25 -1.90 -19.22
C ASP A 67 0.88 -1.49 -18.25
N SER A 68 1.65 -2.45 -17.73
CA SER A 68 2.88 -2.15 -16.98
C SER A 68 3.94 -1.54 -17.88
N TYR A 69 4.73 -0.61 -17.33
CA TYR A 69 5.88 0.01 -18.01
C TYR A 69 7.09 -0.91 -18.04
N GLY A 70 7.22 -1.75 -17.01
CA GLY A 70 8.32 -2.70 -16.85
C GLY A 70 7.85 -4.06 -16.38
N GLU A 71 8.43 -4.53 -15.29
CA GLU A 71 8.04 -5.77 -14.61
C GLU A 71 6.81 -5.51 -13.74
N ARG A 72 6.94 -5.51 -12.40
CA ARG A 72 5.85 -5.10 -11.52
C ARG A 72 5.79 -3.59 -11.45
N ASP A 73 4.61 -3.06 -11.64
CA ASP A 73 4.27 -1.65 -11.47
C ASP A 73 3.37 -1.45 -10.25
N LEU A 74 3.29 -0.22 -9.76
CA LEU A 74 2.33 0.18 -8.75
C LEU A 74 0.97 0.49 -9.38
N TYR A 75 -0.07 -0.10 -8.79
CA TYR A 75 -1.47 0.08 -9.17
C TYR A 75 -2.31 0.48 -7.98
N VAL A 76 -3.43 1.15 -8.23
CA VAL A 76 -4.41 1.55 -7.22
C VAL A 76 -5.79 1.00 -7.55
N SER A 77 -6.52 0.56 -6.53
CA SER A 77 -7.91 0.12 -6.60
C SER A 77 -8.72 0.73 -5.45
N PHE A 78 -10.00 0.97 -5.69
CA PHE A 78 -10.89 1.65 -4.76
C PHE A 78 -12.05 0.75 -4.34
N LEU A 79 -12.42 0.83 -3.06
CA LEU A 79 -13.58 0.14 -2.53
C LEU A 79 -14.87 0.75 -3.11
N LYS A 80 -15.73 -0.09 -3.68
CA LYS A 80 -17.04 0.29 -4.20
C LYS A 80 -18.13 0.18 -3.12
N PRO A 81 -19.29 0.83 -3.29
CA PRO A 81 -20.39 0.74 -2.35
C PRO A 81 -20.94 -0.67 -2.12
N ASP A 82 -20.77 -1.57 -3.11
CA ASP A 82 -21.19 -2.98 -3.00
C ASP A 82 -20.17 -3.87 -2.27
N GLY A 83 -19.08 -3.29 -1.76
CA GLY A 83 -18.02 -4.00 -1.05
C GLY A 83 -16.99 -4.68 -1.97
N SER A 84 -17.12 -4.59 -3.29
CA SER A 84 -16.12 -5.03 -4.24
C SER A 84 -15.12 -3.91 -4.55
N TRP A 85 -14.04 -4.23 -5.26
CA TRP A 85 -12.98 -3.30 -5.60
C TRP A 85 -12.97 -3.00 -7.09
N THR A 86 -12.57 -1.78 -7.45
CA THR A 86 -12.41 -1.40 -8.86
C THR A 86 -11.27 -2.18 -9.50
N GLU A 87 -11.25 -2.22 -10.82
CA GLU A 87 -10.09 -2.70 -11.57
C GLU A 87 -8.83 -1.92 -11.16
N PRO A 88 -7.69 -2.61 -10.90
CA PRO A 88 -6.43 -1.94 -10.61
C PRO A 88 -6.01 -1.01 -11.76
N LYS A 89 -5.80 0.27 -11.43
CA LYS A 89 -5.36 1.31 -12.34
C LYS A 89 -3.87 1.57 -12.15
N ASN A 90 -3.10 1.56 -13.26
CA ASN A 90 -1.68 1.90 -13.23
C ASN A 90 -1.46 3.32 -12.70
N MET A 91 -0.51 3.51 -11.80
CA MET A 91 -0.23 4.80 -11.14
C MET A 91 0.64 5.74 -11.98
N GLY A 92 1.06 5.31 -13.18
CA GLY A 92 1.72 6.13 -14.18
C GLY A 92 3.23 6.27 -14.01
N ALA A 93 3.87 6.89 -14.99
CA ALA A 93 5.33 7.02 -15.11
C ALA A 93 5.96 7.99 -14.09
N ASP A 94 5.17 8.70 -13.30
CA ASP A 94 5.72 9.54 -12.23
C ASP A 94 6.23 8.68 -11.05
N VAL A 95 5.80 7.42 -10.95
CA VAL A 95 6.24 6.45 -9.93
C VAL A 95 6.79 5.16 -10.54
N ASN A 96 6.17 4.65 -11.62
CA ASN A 96 6.56 3.41 -12.27
C ASN A 96 7.67 3.63 -13.29
N THR A 97 8.58 2.67 -13.39
CA THR A 97 9.72 2.70 -14.31
C THR A 97 9.69 1.50 -15.26
N PHE A 98 10.75 1.30 -16.03
CA PHE A 98 10.92 0.14 -16.89
C PHE A 98 11.44 -1.12 -16.15
N THR A 99 11.61 -1.04 -14.83
CA THR A 99 12.06 -2.14 -13.98
C THR A 99 10.95 -2.58 -13.02
N ASP A 100 11.31 -2.92 -11.81
CA ASP A 100 10.42 -3.48 -10.78
C ASP A 100 10.17 -2.45 -9.68
N GLU A 101 8.90 -2.15 -9.45
CA GLU A 101 8.42 -1.40 -8.29
C GLU A 101 7.71 -2.35 -7.33
N GLY A 102 7.93 -2.14 -6.02
CA GLY A 102 7.41 -3.03 -4.99
C GLY A 102 7.09 -2.37 -3.67
N ALA A 103 6.62 -3.19 -2.75
CA ALA A 103 6.39 -2.85 -1.34
C ALA A 103 5.70 -1.49 -1.11
N PRO A 104 4.58 -1.16 -1.81
CA PRO A 104 3.91 0.11 -1.62
C PRO A 104 3.39 0.25 -0.19
N PHE A 105 3.57 1.44 0.40
CA PHE A 105 2.96 1.82 1.68
C PHE A 105 2.38 3.23 1.57
N LEU A 106 1.07 3.34 1.74
CA LEU A 106 0.36 4.63 1.74
C LEU A 106 0.31 5.20 3.15
N GLY A 107 0.79 6.41 3.32
CA GLY A 107 0.69 7.15 4.57
C GLY A 107 -0.78 7.35 4.99
N ALA A 108 -1.01 7.59 6.29
CA ALA A 108 -2.36 7.82 6.82
C ALA A 108 -3.06 9.05 6.23
N ASP A 109 -2.32 9.93 5.56
CA ASP A 109 -2.82 11.09 4.82
C ASP A 109 -3.42 10.74 3.44
N ASP A 110 -3.38 9.46 3.03
CA ASP A 110 -3.75 8.96 1.70
C ASP A 110 -3.07 9.73 0.53
N ARG A 111 -1.96 10.36 0.80
CA ARG A 111 -1.25 11.23 -0.14
C ARG A 111 0.24 10.91 -0.24
N THR A 112 0.88 10.57 0.87
CA THR A 112 2.30 10.22 0.90
C THR A 112 2.46 8.74 0.62
N LEU A 113 3.21 8.40 -0.43
CA LEU A 113 3.51 7.04 -0.84
C LEU A 113 4.98 6.74 -0.59
N TYR A 114 5.25 5.61 0.04
CA TYR A 114 6.57 4.99 0.13
C TYR A 114 6.53 3.71 -0.70
N PHE A 115 7.60 3.45 -1.43
CA PHE A 115 7.70 2.26 -2.27
C PHE A 115 9.17 1.93 -2.53
N SER A 116 9.44 0.71 -2.93
CA SER A 116 10.77 0.31 -3.38
C SER A 116 10.83 0.26 -4.91
N SER A 117 11.97 0.63 -5.48
CA SER A 117 12.19 0.61 -6.92
C SER A 117 13.65 0.30 -7.25
N ALA A 118 13.84 -0.46 -8.32
CA ALA A 118 15.13 -0.71 -8.95
C ALA A 118 15.42 0.24 -10.13
N GLY A 119 14.45 1.05 -10.56
CA GLY A 119 14.58 1.91 -11.75
C GLY A 119 14.88 3.37 -11.47
N TRP A 120 14.58 3.88 -10.28
CA TRP A 120 14.98 5.22 -9.87
C TRP A 120 16.43 5.25 -9.39
N PRO A 121 17.18 6.36 -9.62
CA PRO A 121 18.58 6.48 -9.16
C PRO A 121 18.69 6.28 -7.65
N GLY A 122 19.53 5.33 -7.23
CA GLY A 122 19.63 4.92 -5.84
C GLY A 122 21.03 4.50 -5.42
N TYR A 123 21.10 3.81 -4.28
CA TYR A 123 22.33 3.32 -3.65
C TYR A 123 22.63 1.87 -3.97
N GLY A 124 21.58 1.10 -4.31
CA GLY A 124 21.69 -0.35 -4.42
C GLY A 124 20.82 -0.98 -5.52
N ASN A 125 20.54 -2.26 -5.32
CA ASN A 125 19.74 -3.05 -6.25
C ASN A 125 18.27 -2.61 -6.27
N GLN A 126 17.73 -2.31 -5.09
CA GLN A 126 16.38 -1.75 -4.93
C GLN A 126 16.37 -0.86 -3.69
N ASP A 127 15.92 0.35 -3.85
CA ASP A 127 15.90 1.38 -2.81
C ASP A 127 14.48 1.81 -2.46
N ILE A 128 14.30 2.35 -1.26
CA ILE A 128 13.04 2.93 -0.80
C ILE A 128 13.00 4.41 -1.19
N PHE A 129 11.88 4.81 -1.78
CA PHE A 129 11.57 6.16 -2.20
C PHE A 129 10.31 6.67 -1.50
N ILE A 130 10.22 7.99 -1.40
CA ILE A 130 9.04 8.72 -0.94
C ILE A 130 8.55 9.66 -2.05
N THR A 131 7.25 9.75 -2.25
CA THR A 131 6.61 10.71 -3.15
C THR A 131 5.27 11.17 -2.58
N LYS A 132 4.75 12.30 -3.07
CA LYS A 132 3.44 12.82 -2.70
C LYS A 132 2.52 12.92 -3.90
N ARG A 133 1.30 12.45 -3.74
CA ARG A 133 0.24 12.61 -4.74
C ARG A 133 -0.11 14.09 -4.91
N LEU A 134 -0.11 14.56 -6.15
CA LEU A 134 -0.37 15.96 -6.50
C LEU A 134 -1.83 16.22 -6.86
N GLU A 135 -2.50 15.21 -7.45
CA GLU A 135 -3.88 15.29 -7.95
C GLU A 135 -4.67 14.03 -7.58
N ASP A 136 -5.99 14.12 -7.62
CA ASP A 136 -6.89 12.99 -7.35
C ASP A 136 -6.96 11.95 -8.47
N THR A 137 -6.23 12.15 -9.56
CA THR A 137 -6.13 11.21 -10.68
C THR A 137 -5.35 9.93 -10.34
N TRP A 138 -4.52 9.94 -9.29
CA TRP A 138 -3.60 8.88 -8.89
C TRP A 138 -2.49 8.56 -9.91
N THR A 139 -2.34 9.39 -10.93
CA THR A 139 -1.30 9.29 -11.96
C THR A 139 -0.34 10.47 -11.95
N LYS A 140 -0.56 11.43 -11.03
CA LYS A 140 0.30 12.61 -10.85
C LYS A 140 0.89 12.65 -9.47
N TRP A 141 2.21 12.46 -9.43
CA TRP A 141 3.01 12.38 -8.22
C TRP A 141 4.17 13.37 -8.27
N SER A 142 4.66 13.77 -7.12
CA SER A 142 5.93 14.49 -7.08
C SER A 142 7.06 13.57 -7.54
N MET A 143 8.16 14.15 -7.99
CA MET A 143 9.37 13.36 -8.29
C MET A 143 9.73 12.50 -7.07
N PRO A 144 9.89 11.17 -7.21
CA PRO A 144 10.30 10.30 -6.13
C PRO A 144 11.66 10.72 -5.57
N MET A 145 11.74 10.82 -4.25
CA MET A 145 12.94 11.16 -3.53
C MET A 145 13.48 9.92 -2.83
N ASN A 146 14.73 9.57 -3.10
CA ASN A 146 15.42 8.48 -2.41
C ASN A 146 15.54 8.78 -0.91
N MET A 147 15.23 7.81 -0.05
CA MET A 147 15.21 7.96 1.41
C MET A 147 16.61 8.06 2.04
N GLY A 148 17.66 7.95 1.24
CA GLY A 148 19.05 8.17 1.62
C GLY A 148 19.72 6.98 2.32
N PRO A 149 21.04 7.08 2.55
CA PRO A 149 21.86 5.95 2.99
C PRO A 149 21.63 5.52 4.46
N THR A 150 20.82 6.25 5.22
CA THR A 150 20.40 5.83 6.55
C THR A 150 19.34 4.72 6.49
N ILE A 151 18.58 4.70 5.41
CA ILE A 151 17.51 3.75 5.14
C ILE A 151 17.93 2.74 4.08
N ASN A 152 18.45 3.24 2.96
CA ASN A 152 18.86 2.45 1.82
C ASN A 152 20.31 1.96 1.93
N SER A 153 20.57 0.76 1.43
CA SER A 153 21.85 0.07 1.41
C SER A 153 22.29 -0.20 -0.05
N PRO A 154 23.49 -0.76 -0.28
CA PRO A 154 23.89 -1.22 -1.62
C PRO A 154 23.13 -2.46 -2.12
N GLU A 155 22.32 -3.09 -1.29
CA GLU A 155 21.59 -4.31 -1.59
C GLU A 155 20.08 -4.03 -1.82
N TRP A 156 19.21 -4.92 -1.31
CA TRP A 156 17.76 -4.82 -1.44
C TRP A 156 17.14 -4.20 -0.20
N ASP A 157 16.43 -3.08 -0.37
CA ASP A 157 15.67 -2.41 0.67
C ASP A 157 14.19 -2.32 0.28
N SER A 158 13.30 -2.78 1.17
CA SER A 158 11.86 -2.85 0.88
C SER A 158 11.00 -2.89 2.15
N TYR A 159 9.70 -3.02 1.97
CA TYR A 159 8.71 -3.18 3.05
C TYR A 159 8.76 -2.08 4.11
N TYR A 160 8.81 -0.83 3.65
CA TYR A 160 8.77 0.32 4.54
C TYR A 160 7.38 0.47 5.16
N THR A 161 7.29 0.47 6.49
CA THR A 161 6.04 0.71 7.20
C THR A 161 6.26 1.63 8.38
N ILE A 162 5.34 2.58 8.60
CA ILE A 162 5.43 3.55 9.69
C ILE A 162 4.69 3.02 10.91
N GLY A 163 5.33 3.07 12.07
CA GLY A 163 4.69 2.74 13.35
C GLY A 163 3.53 3.70 13.67
N ALA A 164 2.57 3.23 14.46
CA ALA A 164 1.37 4.00 14.80
C ALA A 164 1.65 5.37 15.46
N SER A 165 2.80 5.53 16.13
CA SER A 165 3.23 6.83 16.70
C SER A 165 3.72 7.83 15.66
N GLY A 166 4.03 7.39 14.43
CA GLY A 166 4.62 8.23 13.38
C GLY A 166 6.08 8.64 13.61
N ASP A 167 6.75 8.09 14.63
CA ASP A 167 8.12 8.49 14.99
C ASP A 167 9.19 7.60 14.37
N PHE A 168 8.83 6.39 13.99
CA PHE A 168 9.74 5.41 13.40
C PHE A 168 9.07 4.62 12.29
N ALA A 169 9.90 4.06 11.43
CA ALA A 169 9.50 3.04 10.47
C ALA A 169 10.23 1.73 10.73
N ILE A 170 9.67 0.64 10.22
CA ILE A 170 10.33 -0.65 10.07
C ILE A 170 10.62 -0.84 8.59
N VAL A 171 11.83 -1.26 8.29
CA VAL A 171 12.35 -1.49 6.94
C VAL A 171 12.94 -2.89 6.87
N ALA A 172 12.68 -3.62 5.81
CA ALA A 172 13.44 -4.82 5.48
C ALA A 172 14.64 -4.43 4.60
N SER A 173 15.84 -4.82 4.99
CA SER A 173 17.07 -4.51 4.27
C SER A 173 18.00 -5.71 4.25
N SER A 174 18.58 -5.98 3.08
CA SER A 174 19.58 -7.03 2.88
C SER A 174 20.97 -6.42 2.90
N LYS A 175 21.55 -6.28 4.11
CA LYS A 175 22.91 -5.74 4.23
C LYS A 175 23.97 -6.78 3.85
N PRO A 176 25.08 -6.36 3.24
CA PRO A 176 26.16 -7.27 2.85
C PRO A 176 26.62 -8.17 4.00
N GLY A 177 26.57 -9.48 3.79
CA GLY A 177 27.08 -10.50 4.72
C GLY A 177 26.12 -10.90 5.86
N THR A 178 24.94 -10.30 6.01
CA THR A 178 24.01 -10.62 7.11
C THR A 178 22.66 -11.21 6.64
N GLY A 179 22.37 -11.19 5.34
CA GLY A 179 21.04 -11.56 4.83
C GLY A 179 20.02 -10.42 5.01
N SER A 180 18.72 -10.74 4.89
CA SER A 180 17.65 -9.77 5.07
C SER A 180 17.18 -9.72 6.52
N ASP A 181 17.21 -8.54 7.12
CA ASP A 181 16.77 -8.25 8.47
C ASP A 181 15.75 -7.10 8.53
N LEU A 182 15.06 -6.98 9.65
CA LEU A 182 14.16 -5.86 9.93
C LEU A 182 14.87 -4.80 10.77
N TYR A 183 14.90 -3.57 10.26
CA TYR A 183 15.52 -2.43 10.94
C TYR A 183 14.47 -1.43 11.39
N LYS A 184 14.61 -0.95 12.62
CA LYS A 184 13.86 0.20 13.12
C LYS A 184 14.64 1.46 12.80
N VAL A 185 14.04 2.38 12.06
CA VAL A 185 14.64 3.67 11.70
C VAL A 185 13.76 4.82 12.22
N TYR A 186 14.39 5.87 12.76
CA TYR A 186 13.66 7.07 13.18
C TYR A 186 13.43 7.99 11.99
N LEU A 187 12.21 8.55 11.89
CA LEU A 187 11.79 9.36 10.77
C LEU A 187 12.23 10.81 10.93
N PRO A 188 13.02 11.37 10.01
CA PRO A 188 13.18 12.82 9.92
C PRO A 188 11.84 13.46 9.49
N ALA A 189 11.63 14.71 9.84
CA ALA A 189 10.37 15.42 9.54
C ALA A 189 10.00 15.41 8.04
N SER A 190 11.01 15.47 7.15
CA SER A 190 10.83 15.43 5.70
C SER A 190 10.33 14.08 5.17
N ALA A 191 10.49 13.01 5.94
CA ALA A 191 10.07 11.66 5.59
C ALA A 191 8.76 11.23 6.28
N LYS A 192 8.10 12.14 6.97
CA LYS A 192 6.79 11.88 7.61
C LYS A 192 5.65 12.20 6.65
N PRO A 193 4.55 11.41 6.67
CA PRO A 193 3.31 11.80 6.01
C PRO A 193 2.74 13.06 6.68
N ASP A 194 1.82 13.73 6.00
CA ASP A 194 1.12 14.86 6.56
C ASP A 194 0.30 14.42 7.80
N ALA A 195 0.27 15.25 8.84
CA ALA A 195 -0.45 14.90 10.06
C ALA A 195 -1.95 14.83 9.80
N VAL A 196 -2.58 13.73 10.25
CA VAL A 196 -4.02 13.53 10.14
C VAL A 196 -4.65 13.41 11.51
N SER A 197 -5.89 13.90 11.64
CA SER A 197 -6.70 13.72 12.84
C SER A 197 -7.93 12.90 12.51
N ILE A 198 -8.21 11.90 13.33
CA ILE A 198 -9.45 11.12 13.20
C ILE A 198 -10.53 11.81 13.98
N VAL A 199 -11.57 12.27 13.28
CA VAL A 199 -12.75 12.88 13.89
C VAL A 199 -13.89 11.87 13.88
N TYR A 200 -14.41 11.54 15.05
CA TYR A 200 -15.60 10.71 15.21
C TYR A 200 -16.81 11.59 15.56
N GLY A 201 -17.91 11.36 14.87
CA GLY A 201 -19.14 12.10 15.12
C GLY A 201 -20.34 11.47 14.42
N LYS A 202 -21.52 12.03 14.72
CA LYS A 202 -22.74 11.71 13.98
C LYS A 202 -23.18 12.96 13.23
N VAL A 203 -23.41 12.84 11.94
CA VAL A 203 -24.03 13.89 11.15
C VAL A 203 -25.54 13.78 11.37
N LEU A 204 -26.16 14.84 11.87
CA LEU A 204 -27.58 14.89 12.13
C LEU A 204 -28.26 15.93 11.23
N ASN A 205 -29.45 15.62 10.77
CA ASN A 205 -30.28 16.62 10.11
C ASN A 205 -30.58 17.77 11.09
N ALA A 206 -30.32 18.99 10.66
CA ALA A 206 -30.42 20.18 11.53
C ALA A 206 -31.85 20.40 12.10
N LYS A 207 -32.90 19.99 11.34
CA LYS A 207 -34.30 20.13 11.74
C LYS A 207 -34.82 18.93 12.51
N SER A 208 -34.67 17.70 11.91
CA SER A 208 -35.23 16.47 12.50
C SER A 208 -34.37 15.88 13.61
N LYS A 209 -33.12 16.29 13.73
CA LYS A 209 -32.10 15.70 14.64
C LYS A 209 -31.85 14.20 14.43
N GLN A 210 -32.34 13.64 13.31
CA GLN A 210 -32.10 12.24 12.96
C GLN A 210 -30.74 12.07 12.30
N PRO A 211 -30.05 10.93 12.49
CA PRO A 211 -28.83 10.63 11.79
C PRO A 211 -29.02 10.67 10.27
N ILE A 212 -28.04 11.22 9.59
CA ILE A 212 -27.96 11.19 8.12
C ILE A 212 -26.75 10.33 7.77
N GLU A 213 -26.93 9.38 6.84
CA GLU A 213 -25.80 8.74 6.19
C GLU A 213 -25.09 9.80 5.33
N ALA A 214 -23.87 10.14 5.71
CA ALA A 214 -23.02 11.04 4.95
C ALA A 214 -21.58 10.50 5.01
N ASP A 215 -20.96 10.36 3.86
CA ASP A 215 -19.52 10.28 3.79
C ASP A 215 -18.95 11.67 4.07
N ALA A 216 -18.09 11.79 5.08
CA ALA A 216 -17.35 13.02 5.29
C ALA A 216 -16.41 13.22 4.07
N ALA A 217 -16.68 14.27 3.29
CA ALA A 217 -15.71 14.72 2.30
C ALA A 217 -14.45 15.19 3.05
N ARG A 218 -13.29 14.83 2.54
CA ARG A 218 -11.97 15.32 3.00
C ARG A 218 -11.70 16.70 2.42
#